data_43ebeac32360468673ab84de01eabfbe
#
_entry.id   43ebeac32360468673ab84de01eabfbe
#
_cell.length_a   1.000
_cell.length_b   1.000
_cell.length_c   1.000
_cell.angle_alpha   90.00
_cell.angle_beta   90.00
_cell.angle_gamma   90.00
#
_symmetry.space_group_name_H-M   'P 1'
#
loop_
_entity.id
_entity.type
_entity.pdbx_description
1 polymer ?
#
loop_
_entity_poly.entity_id
_entity_poly.type
_entity_poly.pdbx_seq_one_letter_code
_entity_poly.pdbx_strand_id
1 'polypeptide(L)'
;MRSETFDTPGEVALDLRVAQGRVDLEAVPGGTMTEVELDARGNDDEVRELLEEARIESRERQGGYEVVVHLEDRRRVGFGFWRKVEPRLKIRVPEGAKVQFEGASADIRGRGRFGALEADSASGDIEFDDVGGEATVNSASGDVTVRTINGGADVNTASGDIELGHVGGELVAKAASGDVRVDDAGAGLKIRTASGDQRIGGVTAGSVELQSMSGDISVGIRQGSNVWVDARAMSGDLSSELELGDAPPGDDAPLVELRAASMSGDVNVVRA
;
A
#
# COMPACT_ATOMS: atom_id res chain seq x y z
N MET A 1 13.50 -14.48 -22.72
CA MET A 1 12.07 -14.38 -22.41
C MET A 1 11.51 -15.77 -22.16
N ARG A 2 10.81 -15.99 -21.05
CA ARG A 2 10.11 -17.22 -20.68
C ARG A 2 8.64 -16.86 -20.43
N SER A 3 7.71 -17.65 -20.96
CA SER A 3 6.26 -17.43 -20.80
C SER A 3 5.60 -18.72 -20.36
N GLU A 4 4.74 -18.63 -19.34
CA GLU A 4 3.94 -19.73 -18.81
C GLU A 4 2.50 -19.28 -18.72
N THR A 5 1.58 -20.20 -19.00
CA THR A 5 0.13 -19.92 -18.93
C THR A 5 -0.54 -21.03 -18.14
N PHE A 6 -1.35 -20.65 -17.16
CA PHE A 6 -2.05 -21.57 -16.28
C PHE A 6 -3.55 -21.34 -16.39
N ASP A 7 -4.32 -22.42 -16.49
CA ASP A 7 -5.78 -22.37 -16.36
C ASP A 7 -6.11 -22.24 -14.86
N THR A 8 -6.66 -21.11 -14.45
CA THR A 8 -6.91 -20.75 -13.06
C THR A 8 -8.34 -20.22 -12.87
N PRO A 9 -9.35 -21.03 -13.16
CA PRO A 9 -10.73 -20.61 -12.97
C PRO A 9 -11.06 -20.48 -11.47
N GLY A 10 -11.55 -19.32 -11.04
CA GLY A 10 -11.94 -19.05 -9.66
C GLY A 10 -10.97 -18.15 -8.89
N GLU A 11 -10.83 -18.36 -7.58
CA GLU A 11 -9.94 -17.54 -6.77
C GLU A 11 -8.47 -17.84 -7.08
N VAL A 12 -7.68 -16.78 -7.24
CA VAL A 12 -6.23 -16.88 -7.48
C VAL A 12 -5.47 -16.18 -6.37
N ALA A 13 -4.41 -16.83 -5.90
CA ALA A 13 -3.40 -16.23 -5.04
C ALA A 13 -2.05 -16.21 -5.79
N LEU A 14 -1.38 -15.07 -5.78
CA LEU A 14 -0.02 -14.91 -6.28
C LEU A 14 0.95 -14.91 -5.10
N ASP A 15 1.94 -15.81 -5.11
CA ASP A 15 3.11 -15.79 -4.21
C ASP A 15 4.33 -15.38 -5.02
N LEU A 16 4.75 -14.11 -4.83
CA LEU A 16 5.79 -13.47 -5.63
C LEU A 16 7.01 -13.15 -4.75
N ARG A 17 8.17 -13.72 -5.10
CA ARG A 17 9.45 -13.39 -4.45
C ARG A 17 10.44 -12.92 -5.49
N VAL A 18 10.69 -11.61 -5.49
CA VAL A 18 11.53 -10.97 -6.51
C VAL A 18 12.55 -10.07 -5.84
N ALA A 19 13.81 -10.47 -5.87
CA ALA A 19 14.86 -9.74 -5.17
C ALA A 19 15.12 -8.35 -5.78
N GLN A 20 15.02 -8.19 -7.10
CA GLN A 20 15.28 -6.93 -7.82
C GLN A 20 14.55 -6.89 -9.15
N GLY A 21 14.40 -5.69 -9.74
CA GLY A 21 13.79 -5.48 -11.04
C GLY A 21 12.38 -4.90 -10.96
N ARG A 22 11.52 -5.29 -11.89
CA ARG A 22 10.15 -4.77 -11.96
C ARG A 22 9.13 -5.87 -12.08
N VAL A 23 8.05 -5.73 -11.34
CA VAL A 23 6.87 -6.60 -11.36
C VAL A 23 5.67 -5.77 -11.80
N ASP A 24 5.13 -6.07 -12.97
CA ASP A 24 3.91 -5.45 -13.50
C ASP A 24 2.76 -6.47 -13.44
N LEU A 25 1.76 -6.21 -12.64
CA LEU A 25 0.55 -7.04 -12.49
C LEU A 25 -0.64 -6.37 -13.22
N GLU A 26 -1.42 -7.15 -13.92
CA GLU A 26 -2.66 -6.71 -14.56
C GLU A 26 -3.81 -7.64 -14.16
N ALA A 27 -4.78 -7.11 -13.41
CA ALA A 27 -6.01 -7.82 -13.06
C ALA A 27 -7.00 -7.71 -14.23
N VAL A 28 -7.37 -8.86 -14.80
CA VAL A 28 -8.22 -8.94 -16.01
C VAL A 28 -9.64 -9.31 -15.61
N PRO A 29 -10.63 -8.43 -15.85
CA PRO A 29 -12.03 -8.73 -15.57
C PRO A 29 -12.53 -9.95 -16.37
N GLY A 30 -13.17 -10.90 -15.67
CA GLY A 30 -13.69 -12.11 -16.29
C GLY A 30 -12.63 -13.10 -16.79
N GLY A 31 -11.36 -12.87 -16.46
CA GLY A 31 -10.27 -13.79 -16.79
C GLY A 31 -10.42 -15.14 -16.07
N THR A 32 -9.95 -16.21 -16.71
CA THR A 32 -9.89 -17.57 -16.15
C THR A 32 -8.49 -18.17 -16.24
N MET A 33 -7.54 -17.40 -16.73
CA MET A 33 -6.17 -17.83 -16.96
C MET A 33 -5.19 -16.86 -16.27
N THR A 34 -4.08 -17.38 -15.80
CA THR A 34 -2.94 -16.59 -15.33
C THR A 34 -1.80 -16.75 -16.32
N GLU A 35 -1.34 -15.64 -16.87
CA GLU A 35 -0.22 -15.56 -17.80
C GLU A 35 0.97 -14.93 -17.08
N VAL A 36 2.13 -15.57 -17.13
CA VAL A 36 3.37 -15.10 -16.53
C VAL A 36 4.42 -14.94 -17.61
N GLU A 37 4.90 -13.74 -17.81
CA GLU A 37 5.98 -13.42 -18.74
C GLU A 37 7.19 -12.93 -17.96
N LEU A 38 8.30 -13.64 -18.05
CA LEU A 38 9.58 -13.27 -17.47
C LEU A 38 10.57 -12.92 -18.58
N ASP A 39 11.03 -11.70 -18.55
CA ASP A 39 12.13 -11.20 -19.38
C ASP A 39 13.23 -10.62 -18.48
N ALA A 40 14.41 -10.43 -19.01
CA ALA A 40 15.49 -9.80 -18.26
C ALA A 40 16.45 -9.08 -19.21
N ARG A 41 17.02 -7.98 -18.74
CA ARG A 41 18.09 -7.25 -19.41
C ARG A 41 19.40 -7.51 -18.68
N GLY A 42 20.45 -7.82 -19.42
CA GLY A 42 21.77 -8.09 -18.85
C GLY A 42 22.66 -8.88 -19.79
N ASN A 43 23.66 -9.54 -19.24
CA ASN A 43 24.53 -10.45 -19.99
C ASN A 43 23.75 -11.72 -20.36
N ASP A 44 23.91 -12.21 -21.60
CA ASP A 44 23.16 -13.36 -22.15
C ASP A 44 23.25 -14.64 -21.28
N ASP A 45 24.40 -14.92 -20.71
CA ASP A 45 24.58 -16.11 -19.86
C ASP A 45 23.86 -15.98 -18.52
N GLU A 46 23.93 -14.79 -17.88
CA GLU A 46 23.26 -14.50 -16.63
C GLU A 46 21.72 -14.45 -16.81
N VAL A 47 21.25 -13.89 -17.93
CA VAL A 47 19.83 -13.87 -18.30
C VAL A 47 19.31 -15.29 -18.51
N ARG A 48 20.08 -16.14 -19.19
CA ARG A 48 19.71 -17.55 -19.40
C ARG A 48 19.60 -18.28 -18.07
N GLU A 49 20.61 -18.15 -17.19
CA GLU A 49 20.62 -18.76 -15.85
C GLU A 49 19.40 -18.33 -15.04
N LEU A 50 19.08 -17.01 -15.00
CA LEU A 50 17.88 -16.50 -14.32
C LEU A 50 16.59 -17.15 -14.85
N LEU A 51 16.45 -17.21 -16.18
CA LEU A 51 15.24 -17.78 -16.81
C LEU A 51 15.10 -19.28 -16.55
N GLU A 52 16.20 -20.02 -16.44
CA GLU A 52 16.22 -21.46 -16.14
C GLU A 52 15.95 -21.73 -14.65
N GLU A 53 16.51 -20.94 -13.76
CA GLU A 53 16.38 -21.11 -12.31
C GLU A 53 15.07 -20.54 -11.74
N ALA A 54 14.40 -19.64 -12.46
CA ALA A 54 13.14 -19.06 -12.05
C ALA A 54 12.10 -20.15 -11.81
N ARG A 55 11.53 -20.15 -10.59
CA ARG A 55 10.44 -21.06 -10.24
C ARG A 55 9.13 -20.40 -10.63
N ILE A 56 8.45 -20.93 -11.61
CA ILE A 56 7.14 -20.50 -12.06
C ILE A 56 6.25 -21.71 -12.11
N GLU A 57 5.25 -21.80 -11.22
CA GLU A 57 4.38 -22.97 -11.12
C GLU A 57 2.99 -22.57 -10.62
N SER A 58 1.99 -23.36 -10.98
CA SER A 58 0.63 -23.26 -10.44
C SER A 58 0.32 -24.49 -9.60
N ARG A 59 -0.37 -24.29 -8.48
CA ARG A 59 -0.85 -25.31 -7.58
C ARG A 59 -2.32 -25.13 -7.31
N GLU A 60 -3.06 -26.22 -7.37
CA GLU A 60 -4.44 -26.23 -6.92
C GLU A 60 -4.49 -26.24 -5.38
N ARG A 61 -5.32 -25.36 -4.79
CA ARG A 61 -5.59 -25.28 -3.36
C ARG A 61 -7.10 -25.41 -3.10
N GLN A 62 -7.48 -25.62 -1.83
CA GLN A 62 -8.91 -25.63 -1.47
C GLN A 62 -9.56 -24.29 -1.82
N GLY A 63 -10.39 -24.29 -2.85
CA GLY A 63 -11.15 -23.10 -3.28
C GLY A 63 -10.54 -22.27 -4.39
N GLY A 64 -9.39 -22.66 -4.96
CA GLY A 64 -8.78 -21.89 -6.07
C GLY A 64 -7.39 -22.35 -6.44
N TYR A 65 -6.60 -21.44 -6.95
CA TYR A 65 -5.25 -21.68 -7.46
C TYR A 65 -4.24 -20.75 -6.80
N GLU A 66 -3.03 -21.26 -6.58
CA GLU A 66 -1.87 -20.48 -6.19
C GLU A 66 -0.85 -20.51 -7.32
N VAL A 67 -0.46 -19.32 -7.79
CA VAL A 67 0.62 -19.18 -8.76
C VAL A 67 1.84 -18.63 -8.04
N VAL A 68 2.91 -19.41 -8.07
CA VAL A 68 4.17 -19.12 -7.38
C VAL A 68 5.19 -18.65 -8.39
N VAL A 69 5.76 -17.47 -8.18
CA VAL A 69 6.85 -16.93 -8.98
C VAL A 69 7.98 -16.49 -8.06
N HIS A 70 9.02 -17.31 -7.97
CA HIS A 70 10.18 -17.01 -7.14
C HIS A 70 11.41 -16.82 -8.03
N LEU A 71 12.00 -15.62 -7.97
CA LEU A 71 13.25 -15.25 -8.59
C LEU A 71 14.31 -15.11 -7.50
N GLU A 72 14.66 -16.24 -6.87
CA GLU A 72 15.61 -16.26 -5.76
C GLU A 72 17.04 -16.30 -6.28
N ASP A 73 17.90 -15.48 -5.69
CA ASP A 73 19.35 -15.63 -5.80
C ASP A 73 19.82 -16.78 -4.89
N ARG A 74 19.92 -17.99 -5.42
CA ARG A 74 20.41 -19.18 -4.68
C ARG A 74 21.87 -19.10 -4.29
N ARG A 75 22.63 -18.16 -4.79
CA ARG A 75 24.08 -18.00 -4.51
C ARG A 75 24.32 -17.02 -3.35
N ARG A 76 23.90 -17.38 -2.15
CA ARG A 76 24.23 -16.65 -0.92
C ARG A 76 25.72 -16.70 -0.51
N VAL A 77 26.64 -17.10 -1.39
CA VAL A 77 28.08 -17.16 -1.12
C VAL A 77 28.84 -16.42 -2.22
N GLY A 78 28.95 -15.10 -2.09
CA GLY A 78 29.83 -14.31 -2.95
C GLY A 78 29.25 -12.94 -3.27
N PHE A 79 29.81 -11.92 -2.70
CA PHE A 79 29.57 -10.52 -3.07
C PHE A 79 29.72 -10.35 -4.58
N GLY A 80 28.63 -10.10 -5.33
CA GLY A 80 28.77 -9.27 -6.51
C GLY A 80 28.28 -9.75 -7.86
N PHE A 81 27.51 -10.81 -8.07
CA PHE A 81 27.25 -11.27 -9.46
C PHE A 81 25.91 -10.86 -10.08
N TRP A 82 24.83 -10.63 -9.35
CA TRP A 82 23.53 -10.25 -9.92
C TRP A 82 23.31 -8.76 -10.18
N ARG A 83 24.31 -7.93 -9.97
CA ARG A 83 24.22 -6.47 -10.20
C ARG A 83 23.99 -6.04 -11.66
N LYS A 84 23.95 -6.97 -12.60
CA LYS A 84 23.86 -6.67 -14.03
C LYS A 84 22.60 -7.20 -14.72
N VAL A 85 21.78 -7.97 -14.05
CA VAL A 85 20.54 -8.49 -14.63
C VAL A 85 19.36 -7.76 -14.00
N GLU A 86 18.54 -7.15 -14.84
CA GLU A 86 17.31 -6.48 -14.45
C GLU A 86 16.10 -7.32 -14.91
N PRO A 87 15.54 -8.17 -14.04
CA PRO A 87 14.34 -8.94 -14.37
C PRO A 87 13.14 -8.02 -14.56
N ARG A 88 12.27 -8.40 -15.48
CA ARG A 88 10.96 -7.82 -15.72
C ARG A 88 9.95 -8.93 -15.73
N LEU A 89 9.11 -8.94 -14.72
CA LEU A 89 8.04 -9.90 -14.55
C LEU A 89 6.72 -9.20 -14.90
N LYS A 90 5.98 -9.77 -15.85
CA LYS A 90 4.62 -9.33 -16.15
C LYS A 90 3.68 -10.48 -15.87
N ILE A 91 2.63 -10.21 -15.11
CA ILE A 91 1.62 -11.21 -14.78
C ILE A 91 0.24 -10.64 -15.10
N ARG A 92 -0.53 -11.36 -15.91
CA ARG A 92 -1.94 -11.12 -16.12
C ARG A 92 -2.71 -12.17 -15.34
N VAL A 93 -3.62 -11.74 -14.49
CA VAL A 93 -4.32 -12.62 -13.55
C VAL A 93 -5.81 -12.27 -13.53
N PRO A 94 -6.70 -13.21 -13.22
CA PRO A 94 -8.11 -12.90 -13.01
C PRO A 94 -8.31 -11.80 -11.95
N GLU A 95 -9.29 -10.92 -12.18
CA GLU A 95 -9.70 -9.89 -11.24
C GLU A 95 -10.03 -10.50 -9.86
N GLY A 96 -9.67 -9.81 -8.78
CA GLY A 96 -9.86 -10.28 -7.41
C GLY A 96 -8.76 -11.21 -6.90
N ALA A 97 -7.67 -11.39 -7.64
CA ALA A 97 -6.53 -12.17 -7.17
C ALA A 97 -5.92 -11.57 -5.91
N LYS A 98 -5.56 -12.42 -4.96
CA LYS A 98 -4.80 -12.05 -3.76
C LYS A 98 -3.33 -11.99 -4.11
N VAL A 99 -2.62 -10.96 -3.65
CA VAL A 99 -1.20 -10.76 -3.94
C VAL A 99 -0.41 -10.83 -2.65
N GLN A 100 0.55 -11.75 -2.60
CA GLN A 100 1.62 -11.80 -1.60
C GLN A 100 2.94 -11.52 -2.32
N PHE A 101 3.64 -10.47 -1.89
CA PHE A 101 4.87 -10.01 -2.51
C PHE A 101 5.99 -9.83 -1.49
N GLU A 102 7.13 -10.42 -1.75
CA GLU A 102 8.38 -10.22 -1.01
C GLU A 102 9.45 -9.71 -1.98
N GLY A 103 9.93 -8.47 -1.76
CA GLY A 103 10.93 -7.80 -2.59
C GLY A 103 12.10 -7.25 -1.80
N ALA A 104 13.29 -7.19 -2.41
CA ALA A 104 14.42 -6.46 -1.82
C ALA A 104 14.58 -5.08 -2.47
N SER A 105 14.68 -5.03 -3.81
CA SER A 105 14.82 -3.78 -4.59
C SER A 105 13.96 -3.85 -5.87
N ALA A 106 12.91 -4.62 -5.84
CA ALA A 106 11.99 -4.75 -6.96
C ALA A 106 10.79 -3.83 -6.78
N ASP A 107 10.49 -3.05 -7.81
CA ASP A 107 9.25 -2.27 -7.86
C ASP A 107 8.10 -3.19 -8.23
N ILE A 108 6.94 -3.01 -7.60
CA ILE A 108 5.72 -3.70 -7.97
C ILE A 108 4.60 -2.73 -8.32
N ARG A 109 3.94 -2.98 -9.45
CA ARG A 109 2.79 -2.21 -9.91
C ARG A 109 1.62 -3.12 -10.22
N GLY A 110 0.49 -2.89 -9.57
CA GLY A 110 -0.78 -3.59 -9.78
C GLY A 110 -1.81 -2.70 -10.44
N ARG A 111 -2.23 -3.05 -11.66
CA ARG A 111 -3.29 -2.37 -12.39
C ARG A 111 -4.58 -3.18 -12.37
N GLY A 112 -5.70 -2.49 -12.15
CA GLY A 112 -7.01 -3.11 -12.00
C GLY A 112 -7.29 -3.50 -10.56
N ARG A 113 -8.26 -4.40 -10.34
CA ARG A 113 -8.78 -4.73 -9.02
C ARG A 113 -8.24 -6.05 -8.49
N PHE A 114 -7.52 -5.99 -7.39
CA PHE A 114 -7.02 -7.15 -6.65
C PHE A 114 -7.89 -7.45 -5.43
N GLY A 115 -7.86 -8.68 -4.92
CA GLY A 115 -8.66 -9.10 -3.78
C GLY A 115 -8.10 -8.61 -2.45
N ALA A 116 -6.86 -8.94 -2.18
CA ALA A 116 -6.11 -8.51 -1.00
C ALA A 116 -4.64 -8.30 -1.38
N LEU A 117 -3.93 -7.49 -0.61
CA LEU A 117 -2.52 -7.19 -0.80
C LEU A 117 -1.74 -7.43 0.50
N GLU A 118 -0.71 -8.27 0.43
CA GLU A 118 0.34 -8.38 1.44
C GLU A 118 1.67 -8.15 0.75
N ALA A 119 2.40 -7.09 1.13
CA ALA A 119 3.63 -6.72 0.45
C ALA A 119 4.71 -6.30 1.43
N ASP A 120 5.87 -6.95 1.32
CA ASP A 120 7.07 -6.64 2.06
C ASP A 120 8.20 -6.25 1.09
N SER A 121 8.72 -5.01 1.22
CA SER A 121 9.80 -4.48 0.39
C SER A 121 10.90 -3.87 1.23
N ALA A 122 12.16 -4.04 0.81
CA ALA A 122 13.25 -3.31 1.45
C ALA A 122 13.49 -1.93 0.78
N SER A 123 13.38 -1.82 -0.56
CA SER A 123 13.71 -0.57 -1.26
C SER A 123 12.97 -0.34 -2.57
N GLY A 124 12.04 -1.19 -2.94
CA GLY A 124 11.23 -1.05 -4.16
C GLY A 124 9.91 -0.35 -3.86
N ASP A 125 9.42 0.41 -4.83
CA ASP A 125 8.14 1.09 -4.73
C ASP A 125 6.97 0.11 -4.91
N ILE A 126 5.88 0.37 -4.19
CA ILE A 126 4.66 -0.43 -4.21
C ILE A 126 3.51 0.45 -4.69
N GLU A 127 2.98 0.17 -5.88
CA GLU A 127 1.92 0.95 -6.50
C GLU A 127 0.75 0.04 -6.90
N PHE A 128 -0.47 0.31 -6.40
CA PHE A 128 -1.68 -0.43 -6.74
C PHE A 128 -2.86 0.49 -7.05
N ASP A 129 -3.67 0.10 -8.03
CA ASP A 129 -4.89 0.84 -8.39
C ASP A 129 -6.04 0.57 -7.41
N ASP A 130 -6.47 -0.69 -7.25
CA ASP A 130 -7.63 -1.05 -6.43
C ASP A 130 -7.38 -2.37 -5.69
N VAL A 131 -7.56 -2.33 -4.37
CA VAL A 131 -7.54 -3.48 -3.46
C VAL A 131 -8.94 -3.64 -2.87
N GLY A 132 -9.64 -4.69 -3.27
CA GLY A 132 -11.04 -4.94 -2.87
C GLY A 132 -11.20 -5.37 -1.41
N GLY A 133 -10.16 -5.94 -0.81
CA GLY A 133 -10.12 -6.40 0.59
C GLY A 133 -9.12 -5.59 1.41
N GLU A 134 -8.41 -6.29 2.27
CA GLU A 134 -7.40 -5.71 3.17
C GLU A 134 -6.07 -5.51 2.46
N ALA A 135 -5.30 -4.49 2.87
CA ALA A 135 -3.95 -4.23 2.44
C ALA A 135 -3.01 -4.19 3.64
N THR A 136 -1.98 -5.04 3.64
CA THR A 136 -0.88 -5.01 4.61
C THR A 136 0.41 -4.76 3.85
N VAL A 137 1.09 -3.63 4.14
CA VAL A 137 2.30 -3.23 3.42
C VAL A 137 3.38 -2.83 4.39
N ASN A 138 4.56 -3.42 4.25
CA ASN A 138 5.76 -3.04 4.98
C ASN A 138 6.86 -2.66 3.99
N SER A 139 7.40 -1.44 4.10
CA SER A 139 8.52 -0.97 3.31
C SER A 139 9.63 -0.41 4.20
N ALA A 140 10.89 -0.67 3.85
CA ALA A 140 11.96 0.00 4.56
C ALA A 140 12.32 1.36 3.91
N SER A 141 12.30 1.47 2.57
CA SER A 141 12.73 2.72 1.89
C SER A 141 12.03 3.00 0.56
N GLY A 142 11.01 2.24 0.18
CA GLY A 142 10.21 2.47 -1.01
C GLY A 142 8.93 3.21 -0.69
N ASP A 143 8.42 3.95 -1.64
CA ASP A 143 7.14 4.63 -1.52
C ASP A 143 5.98 3.66 -1.70
N VAL A 144 4.89 3.93 -0.99
CA VAL A 144 3.68 3.11 -1.04
C VAL A 144 2.53 3.97 -1.57
N THR A 145 2.02 3.62 -2.74
CA THR A 145 0.89 4.32 -3.37
C THR A 145 -0.24 3.34 -3.65
N VAL A 146 -1.39 3.53 -3.02
CA VAL A 146 -2.60 2.76 -3.33
C VAL A 146 -3.77 3.69 -3.54
N ARG A 147 -4.38 3.64 -4.74
CA ARG A 147 -5.47 4.57 -5.07
C ARG A 147 -6.75 4.26 -4.30
N THR A 148 -7.12 2.99 -4.18
CA THR A 148 -8.35 2.57 -3.49
C THR A 148 -8.12 1.30 -2.71
N ILE A 149 -8.51 1.30 -1.44
CA ILE A 149 -8.58 0.13 -0.57
C ILE A 149 -9.99 0.08 -0.01
N ASN A 150 -10.77 -0.96 -0.38
CA ASN A 150 -12.16 -1.05 0.07
C ASN A 150 -12.28 -1.65 1.49
N GLY A 151 -11.29 -2.42 1.90
CA GLY A 151 -11.16 -2.94 3.27
C GLY A 151 -10.35 -2.05 4.18
N GLY A 152 -9.76 -2.64 5.22
CA GLY A 152 -8.80 -1.99 6.10
C GLY A 152 -7.39 -1.96 5.51
N ALA A 153 -6.52 -1.09 6.07
CA ALA A 153 -5.13 -1.01 5.68
C ALA A 153 -4.19 -0.93 6.90
N ASP A 154 -3.09 -1.69 6.87
CA ASP A 154 -1.95 -1.53 7.78
C ASP A 154 -0.70 -1.28 6.93
N VAL A 155 -0.18 -0.04 6.98
CA VAL A 155 0.93 0.39 6.15
C VAL A 155 2.06 0.93 7.02
N ASN A 156 3.22 0.31 6.92
CA ASN A 156 4.39 0.69 7.70
C ASN A 156 5.57 1.00 6.77
N THR A 157 6.21 2.15 6.94
CA THR A 157 7.45 2.50 6.24
C THR A 157 8.50 3.06 7.19
N ALA A 158 9.77 2.82 6.91
CA ALA A 158 10.83 3.48 7.66
C ALA A 158 11.26 4.80 6.99
N SER A 159 11.32 4.88 5.65
CA SER A 159 11.83 6.07 4.96
C SER A 159 11.19 6.26 3.58
N GLY A 160 9.94 5.97 3.41
CA GLY A 160 9.19 6.20 2.18
C GLY A 160 7.92 6.96 2.47
N ASP A 161 7.36 7.59 1.47
CA ASP A 161 6.07 8.26 1.57
C ASP A 161 4.92 7.25 1.44
N ILE A 162 3.82 7.54 2.12
CA ILE A 162 2.59 6.75 2.04
C ILE A 162 1.51 7.63 1.40
N GLU A 163 1.06 7.25 0.22
CA GLU A 163 -0.03 7.91 -0.49
C GLU A 163 -1.21 6.96 -0.68
N LEU A 164 -2.30 7.21 0.03
CA LEU A 164 -3.53 6.44 -0.06
C LEU A 164 -4.67 7.33 -0.57
N GLY A 165 -5.32 6.95 -1.65
CA GLY A 165 -6.47 7.69 -2.16
C GLY A 165 -7.69 7.49 -1.26
N HIS A 166 -8.41 6.39 -1.41
CA HIS A 166 -9.57 6.05 -0.59
C HIS A 166 -9.31 4.81 0.26
N VAL A 167 -9.65 4.86 1.55
CA VAL A 167 -9.63 3.69 2.46
C VAL A 167 -11.02 3.53 3.08
N GLY A 168 -11.70 2.45 2.74
CA GLY A 168 -13.07 2.19 3.21
C GLY A 168 -13.17 1.68 4.63
N GLY A 169 -12.21 0.87 5.08
CA GLY A 169 -12.11 0.31 6.43
C GLY A 169 -11.18 1.09 7.34
N GLU A 170 -10.81 0.47 8.46
CA GLU A 170 -9.88 1.07 9.43
C GLU A 170 -8.47 1.16 8.84
N LEU A 171 -7.79 2.32 9.02
CA LEU A 171 -6.43 2.56 8.58
C LEU A 171 -5.47 2.66 9.76
N VAL A 172 -4.40 1.90 9.71
CA VAL A 172 -3.22 2.09 10.56
C VAL A 172 -2.04 2.40 9.67
N ALA A 173 -1.41 3.58 9.82
CA ALA A 173 -0.22 3.95 9.07
C ALA A 173 0.90 4.41 9.99
N LYS A 174 2.13 3.99 9.72
CA LYS A 174 3.31 4.38 10.49
C LYS A 174 4.46 4.70 9.53
N ALA A 175 5.04 5.89 9.69
CA ALA A 175 6.25 6.28 8.98
C ALA A 175 7.30 6.81 9.96
N ALA A 176 8.54 6.35 9.86
CA ALA A 176 9.59 6.96 10.67
C ALA A 176 10.11 8.24 10.02
N SER A 177 10.33 8.24 8.70
CA SER A 177 10.69 9.43 7.93
C SER A 177 9.98 9.36 6.59
N GLY A 178 9.04 10.21 6.36
CA GLY A 178 8.21 10.24 5.15
C GLY A 178 6.85 10.83 5.46
N ASP A 179 6.25 11.41 4.46
CA ASP A 179 4.93 12.02 4.57
C ASP A 179 3.85 10.95 4.45
N VAL A 180 2.73 11.17 5.13
CA VAL A 180 1.54 10.32 5.01
C VAL A 180 0.39 11.16 4.47
N ARG A 181 -0.07 10.79 3.28
CA ARG A 181 -1.20 11.40 2.63
C ARG A 181 -2.34 10.40 2.46
N VAL A 182 -3.53 10.79 2.91
CA VAL A 182 -4.77 10.04 2.72
C VAL A 182 -5.81 11.00 2.15
N ASP A 183 -6.33 10.73 0.97
CA ASP A 183 -7.31 11.66 0.37
C ASP A 183 -8.69 11.50 1.00
N ASP A 184 -9.13 10.27 1.31
CA ASP A 184 -10.44 10.02 1.92
C ASP A 184 -10.43 8.77 2.81
N ALA A 185 -10.89 8.92 4.04
CA ALA A 185 -11.06 7.82 4.99
C ALA A 185 -12.54 7.62 5.34
N GLY A 186 -13.06 6.45 5.01
CA GLY A 186 -14.45 6.07 5.28
C GLY A 186 -14.72 5.68 6.73
N ALA A 187 -13.69 5.24 7.45
CA ALA A 187 -13.76 4.80 8.84
C ALA A 187 -12.66 5.45 9.70
N GLY A 188 -12.44 4.92 10.90
CA GLY A 188 -11.39 5.39 11.79
C GLY A 188 -10.00 5.23 11.22
N LEU A 189 -9.07 6.11 11.64
CA LEU A 189 -7.68 6.02 11.21
C LEU A 189 -6.72 6.34 12.37
N LYS A 190 -5.55 5.71 12.31
CA LYS A 190 -4.46 5.90 13.26
C LYS A 190 -3.16 6.08 12.51
N ILE A 191 -2.61 7.30 12.54
CA ILE A 191 -1.38 7.63 11.85
C ILE A 191 -0.33 8.10 12.84
N ARG A 192 0.88 7.58 12.70
CA ARG A 192 2.04 7.96 13.50
C ARG A 192 3.24 8.21 12.62
N THR A 193 3.84 9.42 12.76
CA THR A 193 5.09 9.77 12.10
C THR A 193 6.12 10.21 13.14
N ALA A 194 7.39 9.92 12.90
CA ALA A 194 8.43 10.54 13.69
C ALA A 194 8.93 11.83 13.01
N SER A 195 9.16 11.82 11.70
CA SER A 195 9.46 13.01 10.92
C SER A 195 8.71 12.91 9.59
N GLY A 196 7.83 13.83 9.35
CA GLY A 196 7.00 13.88 8.15
C GLY A 196 5.61 14.43 8.43
N ASP A 197 5.03 15.02 7.44
CA ASP A 197 3.73 15.64 7.53
C ASP A 197 2.62 14.60 7.37
N GLN A 198 1.48 14.88 8.00
CA GLN A 198 0.27 14.08 7.88
C GLN A 198 -0.82 14.92 7.22
N ARG A 199 -1.27 14.51 6.03
CA ARG A 199 -2.33 15.20 5.29
C ARG A 199 -3.48 14.26 5.02
N ILE A 200 -4.61 14.52 5.69
CA ILE A 200 -5.85 13.77 5.52
C ILE A 200 -6.88 14.69 4.87
N GLY A 201 -7.28 14.37 3.63
CA GLY A 201 -8.18 15.20 2.85
C GLY A 201 -9.61 15.21 3.38
N GLY A 202 -10.15 14.05 3.79
CA GLY A 202 -11.50 13.98 4.34
C GLY A 202 -11.74 12.77 5.23
N VAL A 203 -12.37 12.99 6.39
CA VAL A 203 -12.87 11.93 7.28
C VAL A 203 -14.36 12.11 7.46
N THR A 204 -15.10 11.00 7.34
CA THR A 204 -16.56 11.01 7.47
C THR A 204 -17.02 10.61 8.87
N ALA A 205 -16.42 9.58 9.47
CA ALA A 205 -16.80 9.05 10.76
C ALA A 205 -15.66 8.27 11.43
N GLY A 206 -15.76 8.01 12.71
CA GLY A 206 -14.88 7.12 13.47
C GLY A 206 -13.85 7.84 14.31
N SER A 207 -12.96 7.05 14.92
CA SER A 207 -11.87 7.56 15.76
C SER A 207 -10.66 7.89 14.90
N VAL A 208 -10.16 9.12 15.01
CA VAL A 208 -9.00 9.64 14.28
C VAL A 208 -7.91 9.95 15.29
N GLU A 209 -6.83 9.17 15.26
CA GLU A 209 -5.65 9.36 16.12
C GLU A 209 -4.43 9.73 15.26
N LEU A 210 -3.98 10.98 15.35
CA LEU A 210 -2.84 11.51 14.59
C LEU A 210 -1.72 11.91 15.57
N GLN A 211 -0.54 11.37 15.38
CA GLN A 211 0.62 11.65 16.21
C GLN A 211 1.85 11.93 15.36
N SER A 212 2.49 13.08 15.55
CA SER A 212 3.78 13.41 14.96
C SER A 212 4.78 13.86 16.03
N MET A 213 6.06 13.50 15.88
CA MET A 213 7.11 14.10 16.69
C MET A 213 7.65 15.38 16.02
N SER A 214 7.80 15.38 14.69
CA SER A 214 8.22 16.55 13.93
C SER A 214 7.57 16.52 12.56
N GLY A 215 6.66 17.45 12.33
CA GLY A 215 5.89 17.57 11.11
C GLY A 215 4.49 18.11 11.38
N ASP A 216 3.90 18.67 10.36
CA ASP A 216 2.58 19.28 10.42
C ASP A 216 1.47 18.24 10.25
N ILE A 217 0.36 18.45 10.93
CA ILE A 217 -0.83 17.63 10.82
C ILE A 217 -1.96 18.47 10.22
N SER A 218 -2.47 18.08 9.07
CA SER A 218 -3.62 18.69 8.43
C SER A 218 -4.72 17.65 8.23
N VAL A 219 -5.90 17.91 8.78
CA VAL A 219 -7.03 16.98 8.67
C VAL A 219 -8.32 17.68 8.26
N GLY A 220 -8.92 17.19 7.17
CA GLY A 220 -10.21 17.59 6.68
C GLY A 220 -11.34 16.77 7.30
N ILE A 221 -12.39 17.44 7.76
CA ILE A 221 -13.61 16.79 8.27
C ILE A 221 -14.72 17.04 7.27
N ARG A 222 -15.36 16.01 6.78
CA ARG A 222 -16.45 16.07 5.81
C ARG A 222 -17.63 16.84 6.38
N GLN A 223 -18.29 17.63 5.52
CA GLN A 223 -19.51 18.35 5.91
C GLN A 223 -20.61 17.40 6.35
N GLY A 224 -21.36 17.78 7.37
CA GLY A 224 -22.45 16.96 7.93
C GLY A 224 -22.03 15.97 9.02
N SER A 225 -20.74 15.86 9.33
CA SER A 225 -20.27 15.06 10.47
C SER A 225 -20.22 15.90 11.75
N ASN A 226 -20.64 15.31 12.87
CA ASN A 226 -20.34 15.80 14.22
C ASN A 226 -18.86 15.61 14.51
N VAL A 227 -18.24 16.55 15.24
CA VAL A 227 -16.82 16.46 15.54
C VAL A 227 -16.55 16.73 17.00
N TRP A 228 -15.81 15.82 17.64
CA TRP A 228 -15.15 16.08 18.90
C TRP A 228 -13.65 16.21 18.64
N VAL A 229 -13.01 17.28 19.11
CA VAL A 229 -11.59 17.56 18.81
C VAL A 229 -10.79 17.70 20.10
N ASP A 230 -9.71 16.92 20.24
CA ASP A 230 -8.62 17.09 21.20
C ASP A 230 -7.32 17.24 20.40
N ALA A 231 -6.91 18.49 20.14
CA ALA A 231 -5.72 18.80 19.38
C ALA A 231 -4.67 19.48 20.26
N ARG A 232 -3.41 19.08 20.13
CA ARG A 232 -2.30 19.59 20.94
C ARG A 232 -1.05 19.78 20.06
N ALA A 233 -0.45 20.97 20.16
CA ALA A 233 0.89 21.23 19.66
C ALA A 233 1.76 21.72 20.82
N MET A 234 2.96 21.11 21.02
CA MET A 234 3.87 21.58 22.07
C MET A 234 4.70 22.76 21.58
N SER A 235 5.13 22.74 20.32
CA SER A 235 5.83 23.82 19.64
C SER A 235 5.28 23.93 18.23
N GLY A 236 4.43 24.90 17.99
CA GLY A 236 3.68 25.12 16.74
C GLY A 236 2.33 25.74 17.03
N ASP A 237 1.63 26.08 15.97
CA ASP A 237 0.33 26.72 16.04
C ASP A 237 -0.81 25.71 15.91
N LEU A 238 -1.91 25.97 16.62
CA LEU A 238 -3.17 25.24 16.49
C LEU A 238 -4.14 26.13 15.73
N SER A 239 -4.64 25.67 14.60
CA SER A 239 -5.68 26.34 13.84
C SER A 239 -6.85 25.41 13.56
N SER A 240 -8.06 25.97 13.59
CA SER A 240 -9.27 25.25 13.23
C SER A 240 -10.21 26.17 12.47
N GLU A 241 -10.64 25.74 11.30
CA GLU A 241 -11.69 26.40 10.50
C GLU A 241 -13.08 25.82 10.81
N LEU A 242 -13.18 24.93 11.82
CA LEU A 242 -14.46 24.39 12.22
C LEU A 242 -15.26 25.50 12.95
N GLU A 243 -16.34 25.95 12.34
CA GLU A 243 -17.28 26.83 13.03
C GLU A 243 -17.91 26.06 14.21
N LEU A 244 -17.82 26.62 15.40
CA LEU A 244 -18.61 26.17 16.54
C LEU A 244 -20.06 26.60 16.25
N GLY A 245 -20.81 25.72 15.57
CA GLY A 245 -22.22 25.98 15.27
C GLY A 245 -23.06 25.94 16.55
N ASP A 246 -23.98 26.89 16.70
CA ASP A 246 -24.94 26.95 17.83
C ASP A 246 -25.96 25.80 17.80
N ALA A 247 -26.02 25.01 16.73
CA ALA A 247 -26.85 23.83 16.63
C ALA A 247 -25.99 22.61 16.27
N PRO A 248 -25.92 21.56 17.09
CA PRO A 248 -25.31 20.31 16.69
C PRO A 248 -26.05 19.78 15.46
N PRO A 249 -25.33 19.20 14.47
CA PRO A 249 -25.96 18.37 13.46
C PRO A 249 -26.83 17.34 14.21
N GLY A 250 -27.95 16.90 13.61
CA GLY A 250 -28.91 16.05 14.29
C GLY A 250 -28.29 14.82 14.95
N ASP A 251 -28.94 14.23 15.91
CA ASP A 251 -28.47 13.08 16.70
C ASP A 251 -28.03 11.87 15.84
N ASP A 252 -28.46 11.79 14.59
CA ASP A 252 -28.11 10.73 13.63
C ASP A 252 -26.87 11.04 12.76
N ALA A 253 -26.22 12.22 12.92
CA ALA A 253 -25.05 12.57 12.11
C ALA A 253 -23.82 11.73 12.53
N PRO A 254 -22.99 11.29 11.56
CA PRO A 254 -21.78 10.52 11.86
C PRO A 254 -20.85 11.34 12.78
N LEU A 255 -20.25 10.67 13.76
CA LEU A 255 -19.34 11.29 14.73
C LEU A 255 -17.90 11.00 14.34
N VAL A 256 -17.08 12.05 14.29
CA VAL A 256 -15.62 11.98 14.20
C VAL A 256 -15.02 12.37 15.55
N GLU A 257 -14.30 11.44 16.18
CA GLU A 257 -13.51 11.72 17.37
C GLU A 257 -12.05 11.94 16.97
N LEU A 258 -11.64 13.22 16.86
CA LEU A 258 -10.28 13.59 16.46
C LEU A 258 -9.39 13.81 17.67
N ARG A 259 -8.27 13.08 17.71
CA ARG A 259 -7.14 13.30 18.61
C ARG A 259 -5.90 13.53 17.77
N ALA A 260 -5.38 14.76 17.77
CA ALA A 260 -4.19 15.13 17.03
C ALA A 260 -3.12 15.69 17.97
N ALA A 261 -1.91 15.19 17.89
CA ALA A 261 -0.80 15.66 18.72
C ALA A 261 0.50 15.79 17.89
N SER A 262 1.08 16.98 17.87
CA SER A 262 2.43 17.22 17.37
C SER A 262 3.33 17.76 18.47
N MET A 263 4.59 17.26 18.53
CA MET A 263 5.59 17.83 19.44
C MET A 263 6.26 19.07 18.83
N SER A 264 6.52 19.05 17.49
CA SER A 264 7.07 20.19 16.77
C SER A 264 6.43 20.23 15.37
N GLY A 265 5.54 21.16 15.16
CA GLY A 265 4.77 21.33 13.94
C GLY A 265 3.35 21.82 14.23
N ASP A 266 2.70 22.31 13.21
CA ASP A 266 1.37 22.91 13.28
C ASP A 266 0.29 21.83 13.18
N VAL A 267 -0.84 22.06 13.84
CA VAL A 267 -2.03 21.21 13.70
C VAL A 267 -3.17 22.04 13.13
N ASN A 268 -3.63 21.66 11.95
CA ASN A 268 -4.69 22.36 11.23
C ASN A 268 -5.89 21.44 10.98
N VAL A 269 -7.07 21.87 11.41
CA VAL A 269 -8.33 21.14 11.22
C VAL A 269 -9.26 21.98 10.33
N VAL A 270 -9.60 21.45 9.16
CA VAL A 270 -10.39 22.16 8.16
C VAL A 270 -11.70 21.44 7.83
N ARG A 271 -12.65 22.16 7.20
CA ARG A 271 -13.81 21.53 6.55
C ARG A 271 -13.44 21.08 5.12
N ALA A 272 -13.74 19.81 4.81
CA ALA A 272 -13.52 19.20 3.50
C ALA A 272 -14.85 19.08 2.71
#